data_e0ae958a093431184b12c4669bfa86b2
#
_entry.id   e0ae958a093431184b12c4669bfa86b2
#
_cell.length_a   1.000
_cell.length_b   1.000
_cell.length_c   1.000
_cell.angle_alpha   90.00
_cell.angle_beta   90.00
_cell.angle_gamma   90.00
#
_symmetry.space_group_name_H-M   'P 1'
#
loop_
_entity.id
_entity.type
_entity.pdbx_description
1 polymer ?
#
loop_
_entity_poly.entity_id
_entity_poly.type
_entity_poly.pdbx_seq_one_letter_code
_entity_poly.pdbx_strand_id
1 'polypeptide(L)' 'MEKDYFRDRPVESTIHSAIHIGDDVLICEKHAQKYAKTIDDLTYGTVVEILTKHDHPRGIKVKIKTLNSQLRVGRIVYIL' A
#
# COMPACT_ATOMS: atom_id res chain seq x y z
N MET A 1 5.19 -18.18 -7.73
CA MET A 1 5.56 -18.32 -6.32
C MET A 1 4.74 -17.37 -5.48
N GLU A 2 4.16 -17.85 -4.41
CA GLU A 2 3.38 -17.03 -3.50
C GLU A 2 4.29 -16.12 -2.69
N LYS A 3 3.78 -14.90 -2.43
CA LYS A 3 4.43 -13.94 -1.54
C LYS A 3 3.54 -13.67 -0.34
N ASP A 4 4.16 -13.33 0.76
CA ASP A 4 3.47 -12.83 1.94
C ASP A 4 3.71 -11.33 2.02
N TYR A 5 2.79 -10.54 1.48
CA TYR A 5 2.93 -9.08 1.44
C TYR A 5 2.85 -8.42 2.82
N PHE A 6 2.56 -9.20 3.84
CA PHE A 6 2.63 -8.74 5.21
C PHE A 6 4.07 -8.67 5.71
N ARG A 7 4.95 -9.55 5.18
CA ARG A 7 6.37 -9.65 5.53
C ARG A 7 7.29 -9.18 4.42
N ASP A 8 7.01 -9.63 3.21
CA ASP A 8 7.96 -9.60 2.09
C ASP A 8 7.64 -8.43 1.18
N ARG A 9 7.83 -7.22 1.69
CA ARG A 9 7.59 -6.01 0.92
C ARG A 9 8.87 -5.20 0.77
N PRO A 10 8.98 -4.36 -0.28
CA PRO A 10 10.11 -3.46 -0.43
C PRO A 10 10.23 -2.52 0.77
N VAL A 11 11.45 -2.21 1.16
CA VAL A 11 11.70 -1.41 2.34
C VAL A 11 11.14 0.01 2.22
N GLU A 12 11.10 0.58 1.00
CA GLU A 12 10.55 1.92 0.76
C GLU A 12 9.10 2.04 1.22
N SER A 13 8.33 0.97 1.13
CA SER A 13 6.93 0.98 1.55
C SER A 13 6.76 1.12 3.06
N THR A 14 7.84 0.95 3.82
CA THR A 14 7.85 1.05 5.29
C THR A 14 8.38 2.39 5.79
N ILE A 15 8.89 3.24 4.89
CA ILE A 15 9.56 4.50 5.23
C ILE A 15 8.59 5.65 4.95
N HIS A 16 8.19 6.35 6.00
CA HIS A 16 7.23 7.46 5.89
C HIS A 16 7.70 8.55 4.93
N SER A 17 8.97 8.93 4.99
CA SER A 17 9.51 10.00 4.14
C SER A 17 9.62 9.61 2.66
N ALA A 18 9.47 8.34 2.32
CA ALA A 18 9.48 7.89 0.93
C ALA A 18 8.13 7.99 0.25
N ILE A 19 7.07 8.30 1.01
CA ILE A 19 5.69 8.33 0.51
C ILE A 19 5.24 9.79 0.39
N HIS A 20 4.66 10.12 -0.76
CA HIS A 20 4.18 11.49 -1.04
C HIS A 20 2.76 11.46 -1.59
N ILE A 21 1.99 12.49 -1.26
CA ILE A 21 0.69 12.70 -1.89
C ILE A 21 0.89 12.79 -3.40
N GLY A 22 0.08 12.07 -4.16
CA GLY A 22 0.20 12.01 -5.62
C GLY A 22 0.99 10.81 -6.14
N ASP A 23 1.66 10.05 -5.27
CA ASP A 23 2.37 8.84 -5.68
C ASP A 23 1.38 7.78 -6.17
N ASP A 24 1.75 7.10 -7.25
CA ASP A 24 1.03 5.91 -7.71
C ASP A 24 1.57 4.70 -6.97
N VAL A 25 0.67 3.92 -6.39
CA VAL A 25 1.06 2.83 -5.50
C VAL A 25 0.17 1.61 -5.68
N LEU A 26 0.66 0.47 -5.19
CA LEU A 26 -0.14 -0.72 -4.95
C LEU A 26 -0.24 -0.91 -3.44
N ILE A 27 -1.46 -1.01 -2.94
CA ILE A 27 -1.72 -1.21 -1.51
C ILE A 27 -2.33 -2.57 -1.24
N CYS A 28 -2.13 -3.07 -0.02
CA CYS A 28 -2.83 -4.23 0.50
C CYS A 28 -3.90 -3.74 1.46
N GLU A 29 -5.17 -3.87 1.07
CA GLU A 29 -6.29 -3.49 1.93
C GLU A 29 -6.42 -4.47 3.10
N LYS A 30 -7.01 -4.01 4.19
CA LYS A 30 -7.11 -4.80 5.42
C LYS A 30 -7.73 -6.18 5.19
N HIS A 31 -8.80 -6.25 4.41
CA HIS A 31 -9.47 -7.52 4.15
C HIS A 31 -8.62 -8.51 3.33
N ALA A 32 -7.62 -8.00 2.60
CA ALA A 32 -6.74 -8.84 1.78
C ALA A 32 -5.45 -9.24 2.48
N GLN A 33 -5.14 -8.66 3.65
CA GLN A 33 -3.84 -8.87 4.30
C GLN A 33 -3.58 -10.33 4.68
N LYS A 34 -4.61 -11.09 4.95
CA LYS A 34 -4.47 -12.50 5.35
C LYS A 34 -4.15 -13.43 4.18
N TYR A 35 -4.56 -13.07 2.96
CA TYR A 35 -4.46 -13.98 1.82
C TYR A 35 -3.91 -13.35 0.54
N ALA A 36 -3.40 -12.13 0.63
CA ALA A 36 -2.78 -11.49 -0.54
C ALA A 36 -1.46 -12.20 -0.87
N LYS A 37 -1.47 -12.98 -1.94
CA LYS A 37 -0.33 -13.81 -2.35
C LYS A 37 0.24 -13.39 -3.70
N THR A 38 -0.54 -12.67 -4.48
CA THR A 38 -0.14 -12.20 -5.81
C THR A 38 -0.40 -10.73 -5.94
N ILE A 39 0.19 -10.12 -6.97
CA ILE A 39 0.01 -8.70 -7.23
C ILE A 39 -1.45 -8.35 -7.54
N ASP A 40 -2.23 -9.32 -8.06
CA ASP A 40 -3.64 -9.13 -8.36
C ASP A 40 -4.49 -8.96 -7.10
N ASP A 41 -3.97 -9.34 -5.94
CA ASP A 41 -4.65 -9.16 -4.67
C ASP A 41 -4.46 -7.74 -4.11
N LEU A 42 -3.62 -6.94 -4.76
CA LEU A 42 -3.33 -5.57 -4.36
C LEU A 42 -4.21 -4.58 -5.12
N THR A 43 -4.35 -3.38 -4.55
CA THR A 43 -5.19 -2.34 -5.14
C THR A 43 -4.32 -1.19 -5.64
N TYR A 44 -4.49 -0.83 -6.91
CA TYR A 44 -3.79 0.29 -7.53
C TYR A 44 -4.53 1.60 -7.29
N GLY A 45 -3.77 2.65 -7.03
CA GLY A 45 -4.34 3.99 -6.94
C GLY A 45 -3.29 5.04 -6.67
N THR A 46 -3.77 6.28 -6.51
CA THR A 46 -2.92 7.44 -6.23
C THR A 46 -3.13 7.88 -4.79
N VAL A 47 -2.04 8.12 -4.07
CA VAL A 47 -2.11 8.54 -2.66
C VAL A 47 -2.76 9.90 -2.55
N VAL A 48 -3.83 9.99 -1.76
CA VAL A 48 -4.52 11.25 -1.45
C VAL A 48 -4.38 11.66 0.01
N GLU A 49 -4.04 10.71 0.89
CA GLU A 49 -3.81 10.99 2.30
C GLU A 49 -2.87 9.94 2.89
N ILE A 50 -1.93 10.38 3.73
CA ILE A 50 -1.00 9.50 4.45
C ILE A 50 -1.50 9.38 5.88
N LEU A 51 -1.87 8.17 6.30
CA LEU A 51 -2.50 7.93 7.60
C LEU A 51 -1.49 7.52 8.67
N THR A 52 -0.43 6.79 8.30
CA THR A 52 0.67 6.46 9.21
C THR A 52 1.66 7.63 9.21
N LYS A 53 1.98 8.14 10.39
CA LYS A 53 2.77 9.39 10.53
C LYS A 53 4.26 9.14 10.79
N HIS A 54 4.70 7.90 10.82
CA HIS A 54 6.09 7.50 11.01
C HIS A 54 6.35 6.19 10.28
N ASP A 55 7.61 5.74 10.25
CA ASP A 55 7.96 4.47 9.64
C ASP A 55 7.19 3.33 10.29
N HIS A 56 6.81 2.34 9.48
CA HIS A 56 6.05 1.21 9.98
C HIS A 56 6.46 -0.08 9.25
N PRO A 57 6.82 -1.14 9.99
CA PRO A 57 7.35 -2.37 9.37
C PRO A 57 6.36 -3.09 8.46
N ARG A 58 5.07 -2.86 8.62
CA ARG A 58 4.01 -3.46 7.81
C ARG A 58 3.58 -2.59 6.65
N GLY A 59 4.33 -1.51 6.38
CA GLY A 59 4.01 -0.56 5.34
C GLY A 59 3.22 0.64 5.83
N ILE A 60 3.43 1.77 5.16
CA ILE A 60 2.72 3.01 5.47
C ILE A 60 1.26 2.86 5.05
N LYS A 61 0.36 3.15 5.98
CA LYS A 61 -1.08 3.14 5.71
C LYS A 61 -1.47 4.43 5.02
N VAL A 62 -2.15 4.31 3.90
CA VAL A 62 -2.58 5.46 3.10
C VAL A 62 -4.01 5.30 2.65
N LYS A 63 -4.61 6.44 2.29
CA LYS A 63 -5.85 6.49 1.51
C LYS A 63 -5.47 6.79 0.08
N ILE A 64 -6.01 6.00 -0.84
CA ILE A 64 -5.77 6.18 -2.28
C ILE A 64 -7.07 6.42 -3.01
N LYS A 65 -6.95 7.01 -4.20
CA LYS A 65 -8.05 7.15 -5.15
C LYS A 65 -7.77 6.21 -6.31
N THR A 66 -8.69 5.30 -6.59
CA THR A 66 -8.55 4.32 -7.66
C THR A 66 -8.89 4.93 -9.02
N LEU A 67 -8.64 4.18 -10.10
CA LEU A 67 -8.93 4.64 -11.48
C LEU A 67 -10.40 4.98 -11.69
N ASN A 68 -11.31 4.29 -11.00
CA ASN A 68 -12.74 4.58 -11.08
C ASN A 68 -13.22 5.52 -9.96
N SER A 69 -12.29 6.32 -9.42
CA SER A 69 -12.56 7.37 -8.44
C SER A 69 -13.12 6.88 -7.10
N GLN A 70 -12.85 5.65 -6.73
CA GLN A 70 -13.18 5.13 -5.40
C GLN A 70 -12.04 5.40 -4.43
N LEU A 71 -12.38 5.68 -3.17
CA LEU A 71 -11.40 5.81 -2.10
C LEU A 71 -11.18 4.46 -1.42
N ARG A 72 -9.92 4.09 -1.23
CA ARG A 72 -9.53 2.84 -0.59
C ARG A 72 -8.43 3.10 0.42
N VAL A 73 -8.37 2.30 1.47
CA VAL A 73 -7.39 2.43 2.53
C VAL A 73 -6.64 1.11 2.69
N GLY A 74 -5.33 1.20 2.81
CA GLY A 74 -4.50 0.01 3.02
C GLY A 74 -3.04 0.38 3.22
N ARG A 75 -2.21 -0.64 3.37
CA ARG A 75 -0.78 -0.45 3.54
C ARG A 75 -0.07 -0.58 2.21
N ILE A 76 0.84 0.36 1.95
CA ILE A 76 1.61 0.35 0.69
C ILE A 76 2.48 -0.91 0.63
N VAL A 77 2.49 -1.55 -0.53
CA VAL A 77 3.41 -2.63 -0.86
C VAL A 77 4.43 -2.14 -1.88
N TYR A 78 3.97 -1.53 -2.96
CA TYR A 78 4.86 -1.02 -4.01
C TYR A 78 4.58 0.45 -4.30
N ILE A 79 5.65 1.22 -4.46
CA ILE A 79 5.63 2.58 -4.99
C ILE A 79 6.04 2.46 -6.46
N LEU A 80 5.19 2.93 -7.35
CA LEU A 80 5.38 2.77 -8.80
C LEU A 80 6.12 3.94 -9.44
#